data_7cbd19bc740c0529393a9c7d28466ac1
#
_entry.id   7cbd19bc740c0529393a9c7d28466ac1
#
_cell.length_a   1.000
_cell.length_b   1.000
_cell.length_c   1.000
_cell.angle_alpha   90.00
_cell.angle_beta   90.00
_cell.angle_gamma   90.00
#
_symmetry.space_group_name_H-M   'P 1'
#
loop_
_entity.id
_entity.type
_entity.pdbx_description
1 polymer ?
#
loop_
_entity_poly.entity_id
_entity_poly.type
_entity_poly.pdbx_seq_one_letter_code
_entity_poly.pdbx_strand_id
1 'polypeptide(L)'
;MTLADRIQQLRKQKGISQEELADRVGVSRQAVSKWESEQSVPDMDKIILLSDYFEVTTDYLLRGIEPVPPAEEKKTDGRIFTIVATVLNLIGVLVSCAVWYETQQAGSLIIGVVFLALGCMVFGIGMIESAPDSKPRAKRNFWTVNIWLLAFLPLSVVYNTLVDAPPAPYPQLFTFAGWPLWAWLGVYALFWVVYIAVCTAVVLWQVRRGRSV
;
A
#
# COMPACT_ATOMS: atom_id res chain seq x y z
N MET A 1 30.92 -31.13 -4.96
CA MET A 1 31.87 -30.10 -5.42
C MET A 1 32.70 -29.64 -4.25
N THR A 2 34.01 -29.74 -4.34
CA THR A 2 34.96 -29.27 -3.33
C THR A 2 35.20 -27.76 -3.43
N LEU A 3 35.89 -27.14 -2.46
CA LEU A 3 36.33 -25.74 -2.55
C LEU A 3 37.19 -25.50 -3.81
N ALA A 4 38.09 -26.45 -4.08
CA ALA A 4 38.97 -26.41 -5.25
C ALA A 4 38.19 -26.36 -6.59
N ASP A 5 37.18 -27.23 -6.71
CA ASP A 5 36.32 -27.29 -7.89
C ASP A 5 35.58 -25.93 -8.07
N ARG A 6 35.06 -25.32 -6.98
CA ARG A 6 34.36 -24.05 -7.08
C ARG A 6 35.30 -22.91 -7.50
N ILE A 7 36.49 -22.82 -6.91
CA ILE A 7 37.49 -21.82 -7.31
C ILE A 7 37.82 -21.96 -8.78
N GLN A 8 38.10 -23.19 -9.24
CA GLN A 8 38.44 -23.47 -10.64
C GLN A 8 37.27 -23.13 -11.57
N GLN A 9 36.04 -23.48 -11.21
CA GLN A 9 34.85 -23.19 -11.98
C GLN A 9 34.62 -21.68 -12.12
N LEU A 10 34.66 -20.95 -11.02
CA LEU A 10 34.45 -19.48 -11.00
C LEU A 10 35.51 -18.77 -11.84
N ARG A 11 36.79 -19.20 -11.71
CA ARG A 11 37.87 -18.68 -12.54
C ARG A 11 37.61 -18.92 -14.03
N LYS A 12 37.24 -20.14 -14.40
CA LYS A 12 36.93 -20.49 -15.79
C LYS A 12 35.72 -19.73 -16.33
N GLN A 13 34.70 -19.51 -15.51
CA GLN A 13 33.53 -18.71 -15.87
C GLN A 13 33.88 -17.25 -16.14
N LYS A 14 34.80 -16.65 -15.34
CA LYS A 14 35.35 -15.32 -15.62
C LYS A 14 36.35 -15.29 -16.78
N GLY A 15 36.74 -16.43 -17.36
CA GLY A 15 37.64 -16.53 -18.50
C GLY A 15 39.10 -16.17 -18.20
N ILE A 16 39.52 -16.18 -16.92
CA ILE A 16 40.86 -15.75 -16.48
C ILE A 16 41.79 -16.92 -16.24
N SER A 17 43.11 -16.68 -16.43
CA SER A 17 44.18 -17.65 -16.15
C SER A 17 44.45 -17.78 -14.64
N GLN A 18 45.14 -18.83 -14.20
CA GLN A 18 45.59 -18.97 -12.80
C GLN A 18 46.55 -17.86 -12.40
N GLU A 19 47.32 -17.30 -13.32
CA GLU A 19 48.24 -16.19 -13.09
C GLU A 19 47.48 -14.89 -12.82
N GLU A 20 46.49 -14.57 -13.64
CA GLU A 20 45.64 -13.40 -13.46
C GLU A 20 44.84 -13.47 -12.15
N LEU A 21 44.34 -14.66 -11.76
CA LEU A 21 43.70 -14.84 -10.47
C LEU A 21 44.67 -14.61 -9.31
N ALA A 22 45.91 -15.13 -9.44
CA ALA A 22 46.95 -14.98 -8.44
C ALA A 22 47.31 -13.49 -8.19
N ASP A 23 47.46 -12.73 -9.27
CA ASP A 23 47.74 -11.29 -9.23
C ASP A 23 46.59 -10.51 -8.52
N ARG A 24 45.33 -10.87 -8.81
CA ARG A 24 44.15 -10.24 -8.21
C ARG A 24 44.03 -10.48 -6.70
N VAL A 25 44.38 -11.69 -6.28
CA VAL A 25 44.27 -12.11 -4.86
C VAL A 25 45.58 -11.85 -4.09
N GLY A 26 46.63 -11.43 -4.76
CA GLY A 26 47.93 -11.11 -4.15
C GLY A 26 48.66 -12.37 -3.66
N VAL A 27 48.74 -13.40 -4.49
CA VAL A 27 49.44 -14.66 -4.22
C VAL A 27 50.27 -15.12 -5.43
N SER A 28 51.07 -16.15 -5.27
CA SER A 28 51.78 -16.74 -6.42
C SER A 28 50.84 -17.63 -7.26
N ARG A 29 51.10 -17.74 -8.57
CA ARG A 29 50.42 -18.70 -9.47
C ARG A 29 50.46 -20.14 -8.91
N GLN A 30 51.59 -20.51 -8.27
CA GLN A 30 51.72 -21.82 -7.64
C GLN A 30 50.75 -22.07 -6.51
N ALA A 31 50.41 -21.01 -5.71
CA ALA A 31 49.40 -21.10 -4.65
C ALA A 31 48.03 -21.40 -5.25
N VAL A 32 47.60 -20.65 -6.28
CA VAL A 32 46.33 -20.90 -6.97
C VAL A 32 46.26 -22.30 -7.56
N SER A 33 47.36 -22.76 -8.20
CA SER A 33 47.45 -24.10 -8.76
C SER A 33 47.30 -25.19 -7.68
N LYS A 34 47.90 -25.01 -6.50
CA LYS A 34 47.76 -25.93 -5.36
C LYS A 34 46.34 -25.91 -4.78
N TRP A 35 45.67 -24.77 -4.77
CA TRP A 35 44.28 -24.67 -4.31
C TRP A 35 43.33 -25.44 -5.27
N GLU A 36 43.50 -25.25 -6.58
CA GLU A 36 42.67 -25.92 -7.60
C GLU A 36 42.96 -27.43 -7.71
N SER A 37 44.13 -27.89 -7.25
CA SER A 37 44.49 -29.31 -7.26
C SER A 37 44.34 -29.98 -5.87
N GLU A 38 43.69 -29.32 -4.91
CA GLU A 38 43.49 -29.84 -3.55
C GLU A 38 44.75 -30.12 -2.73
N GLN A 39 45.90 -29.61 -3.19
CA GLN A 39 47.17 -29.78 -2.48
C GLN A 39 47.33 -28.83 -1.27
N SER A 40 46.59 -27.73 -1.28
CA SER A 40 46.51 -26.81 -0.14
C SER A 40 45.16 -26.07 -0.15
N VAL A 41 44.82 -25.48 0.97
CA VAL A 41 43.59 -24.68 1.15
C VAL A 41 43.99 -23.22 1.33
N PRO A 42 43.26 -22.23 0.72
CA PRO A 42 43.48 -20.83 0.98
C PRO A 42 43.20 -20.53 2.46
N ASP A 43 43.91 -19.57 3.05
CA ASP A 43 43.58 -19.03 4.37
C ASP A 43 42.29 -18.19 4.31
N MET A 44 41.75 -17.86 5.50
CA MET A 44 40.46 -17.17 5.59
C MET A 44 40.47 -15.81 4.89
N ASP A 45 41.59 -15.07 4.97
CA ASP A 45 41.71 -13.76 4.31
C ASP A 45 41.64 -13.89 2.79
N LYS A 46 42.26 -14.97 2.25
CA LYS A 46 42.19 -15.26 0.81
C LYS A 46 40.83 -15.77 0.36
N ILE A 47 40.10 -16.50 1.22
CA ILE A 47 38.74 -16.91 0.94
C ILE A 47 37.83 -15.68 0.85
N ILE A 48 37.99 -14.69 1.72
CA ILE A 48 37.23 -13.42 1.67
C ILE A 48 37.56 -12.69 0.38
N LEU A 49 38.84 -12.51 0.04
CA LEU A 49 39.25 -11.86 -1.20
C LEU A 49 38.75 -12.58 -2.47
N LEU A 50 38.72 -13.91 -2.46
CA LEU A 50 38.16 -14.72 -3.55
C LEU A 50 36.66 -14.55 -3.66
N SER A 51 35.93 -14.52 -2.53
CA SER A 51 34.48 -14.31 -2.51
C SER A 51 34.12 -12.93 -3.06
N ASP A 52 34.84 -11.89 -2.66
CA ASP A 52 34.64 -10.52 -3.15
C ASP A 52 34.95 -10.40 -4.65
N TYR A 53 36.07 -11.00 -5.07
CA TYR A 53 36.48 -10.96 -6.47
C TYR A 53 35.51 -11.72 -7.40
N PHE A 54 34.97 -12.84 -6.95
CA PHE A 54 34.01 -13.63 -7.71
C PHE A 54 32.56 -13.18 -7.53
N GLU A 55 32.30 -12.20 -6.64
CA GLU A 55 30.97 -11.69 -6.32
C GLU A 55 30.03 -12.79 -5.79
N VAL A 56 30.58 -13.68 -4.98
CA VAL A 56 29.86 -14.78 -4.33
C VAL A 56 30.01 -14.70 -2.83
N THR A 57 29.14 -15.36 -2.07
CA THR A 57 29.28 -15.42 -0.61
C THR A 57 30.41 -16.38 -0.21
N THR A 58 31.03 -16.14 0.95
CA THR A 58 32.02 -17.05 1.55
C THR A 58 31.40 -18.43 1.82
N ASP A 59 30.10 -18.48 2.18
CA ASP A 59 29.37 -19.75 2.39
C ASP A 59 29.22 -20.54 1.08
N TYR A 60 28.98 -19.86 -0.05
CA TYR A 60 28.99 -20.51 -1.36
C TYR A 60 30.37 -21.08 -1.66
N LEU A 61 31.43 -20.31 -1.44
CA LEU A 61 32.78 -20.75 -1.71
C LEU A 61 33.15 -21.96 -0.84
N LEU A 62 32.86 -21.92 0.45
CA LEU A 62 33.25 -22.96 1.43
C LEU A 62 32.36 -24.20 1.37
N ARG A 63 31.03 -24.00 1.26
CA ARG A 63 30.04 -25.09 1.42
C ARG A 63 29.21 -25.34 0.18
N GLY A 64 29.25 -24.46 -0.82
CA GLY A 64 28.40 -24.53 -2.00
C GLY A 64 26.94 -24.17 -1.74
N ILE A 65 26.69 -23.44 -0.63
CA ILE A 65 25.35 -22.96 -0.31
C ILE A 65 25.10 -21.70 -1.13
N GLU A 66 24.21 -21.80 -2.11
CA GLU A 66 23.76 -20.60 -2.85
C GLU A 66 23.08 -19.64 -1.90
N PRO A 67 23.36 -18.31 -2.02
CA PRO A 67 22.64 -17.33 -1.26
C PRO A 67 21.15 -17.51 -1.55
N VAL A 68 20.38 -17.83 -0.51
CA VAL A 68 18.92 -17.76 -0.62
C VAL A 68 18.62 -16.29 -0.87
N PRO A 69 18.05 -15.92 -2.04
CA PRO A 69 17.66 -14.55 -2.26
C PRO A 69 16.80 -14.13 -1.06
N PRO A 70 17.00 -12.92 -0.50
CA PRO A 70 16.17 -12.45 0.61
C PRO A 70 14.73 -12.69 0.20
N ALA A 71 13.98 -13.39 1.06
CA ALA A 71 12.57 -13.69 0.79
C ALA A 71 11.93 -12.36 0.40
N GLU A 72 11.47 -12.25 -0.84
CA GLU A 72 10.72 -11.07 -1.28
C GLU A 72 9.59 -10.93 -0.28
N GLU A 73 9.65 -9.90 0.56
CA GLU A 73 8.54 -9.55 1.43
C GLU A 73 7.34 -9.38 0.52
N LYS A 74 6.43 -10.36 0.53
CA LYS A 74 5.18 -10.30 -0.23
C LYS A 74 4.40 -9.11 0.28
N LYS A 75 4.65 -7.94 -0.32
CA LYS A 75 3.89 -6.75 -0.03
C LYS A 75 2.43 -7.01 -0.32
N THR A 76 1.60 -6.67 0.65
CA THR A 76 0.16 -6.92 0.59
C THR A 76 -0.48 -6.16 -0.58
N ASP A 77 -1.49 -6.74 -1.21
CA ASP A 77 -2.25 -6.04 -2.25
C ASP A 77 -3.07 -4.90 -1.61
N GLY A 78 -2.87 -3.68 -2.10
CA GLY A 78 -3.58 -2.48 -1.65
C GLY A 78 -5.11 -2.55 -1.75
N ARG A 79 -5.65 -3.51 -2.50
CA ARG A 79 -7.10 -3.75 -2.61
C ARG A 79 -7.72 -4.18 -1.29
N ILE A 80 -7.01 -4.97 -0.49
CA ILE A 80 -7.52 -5.45 0.82
C ILE A 80 -7.78 -4.24 1.72
N PHE A 81 -6.83 -3.32 1.82
CA PHE A 81 -6.99 -2.10 2.63
C PHE A 81 -8.10 -1.20 2.12
N THR A 82 -8.28 -1.11 0.79
CA THR A 82 -9.40 -0.38 0.20
C THR A 82 -10.75 -0.97 0.62
N ILE A 83 -10.89 -2.29 0.60
CA ILE A 83 -12.13 -2.97 1.00
C ILE A 83 -12.40 -2.75 2.49
N VAL A 84 -11.42 -3.00 3.36
CA VAL A 84 -11.57 -2.82 4.81
C VAL A 84 -11.94 -1.37 5.15
N ALA A 85 -11.26 -0.39 4.56
CA ALA A 85 -11.55 1.02 4.76
C ALA A 85 -12.97 1.39 4.30
N THR A 86 -13.42 0.85 3.16
CA THR A 86 -14.77 1.10 2.65
C THR A 86 -15.84 0.51 3.57
N VAL A 87 -15.62 -0.70 4.08
CA VAL A 87 -16.53 -1.34 5.04
C VAL A 87 -16.62 -0.53 6.33
N LEU A 88 -15.48 -0.06 6.87
CA LEU A 88 -15.48 0.81 8.06
C LEU A 88 -16.25 2.12 7.83
N ASN A 89 -16.05 2.77 6.69
CA ASN A 89 -16.75 3.99 6.33
C ASN A 89 -18.26 3.76 6.21
N LEU A 90 -18.66 2.66 5.58
CA LEU A 90 -20.07 2.29 5.45
C LEU A 90 -20.71 2.03 6.82
N ILE A 91 -20.06 1.24 7.67
CA ILE A 91 -20.51 0.98 9.04
C ILE A 91 -20.66 2.30 9.81
N GLY A 92 -19.69 3.22 9.66
CA GLY A 92 -19.73 4.52 10.33
C GLY A 92 -20.97 5.34 9.96
N VAL A 93 -21.31 5.40 8.69
CA VAL A 93 -22.52 6.10 8.22
C VAL A 93 -23.78 5.41 8.77
N LEU A 94 -23.87 4.08 8.66
CA LEU A 94 -25.06 3.32 9.11
C LEU A 94 -25.25 3.43 10.62
N VAL A 95 -24.20 3.27 11.42
CA VAL A 95 -24.25 3.39 12.88
C VAL A 95 -24.63 4.82 13.29
N SER A 96 -24.05 5.84 12.65
CA SER A 96 -24.39 7.24 12.91
C SER A 96 -25.89 7.49 12.65
N CYS A 97 -26.43 6.99 11.55
CA CYS A 97 -27.87 7.11 11.23
C CYS A 97 -28.74 6.35 12.25
N ALA A 98 -28.36 5.13 12.62
CA ALA A 98 -29.12 4.32 13.58
C ALA A 98 -29.14 4.95 14.98
N VAL A 99 -28.00 5.38 15.47
CA VAL A 99 -27.91 6.05 16.79
C VAL A 99 -28.68 7.38 16.78
N TRP A 100 -28.61 8.14 15.68
CA TRP A 100 -29.44 9.34 15.56
C TRP A 100 -30.93 9.02 15.62
N TYR A 101 -31.36 7.97 14.92
CA TYR A 101 -32.78 7.59 14.92
C TYR A 101 -33.30 7.28 16.33
N GLU A 102 -32.49 6.62 17.16
CA GLU A 102 -32.85 6.28 18.54
C GLU A 102 -32.71 7.44 19.51
N THR A 103 -31.67 8.26 19.40
CA THR A 103 -31.30 9.22 20.44
C THR A 103 -31.66 10.67 20.08
N GLN A 104 -31.76 11.01 18.81
CA GLN A 104 -31.92 12.36 18.26
C GLN A 104 -30.85 13.34 18.79
N GLN A 105 -29.64 12.84 19.06
CA GLN A 105 -28.57 13.64 19.64
C GLN A 105 -27.42 13.83 18.63
N ALA A 106 -26.83 15.03 18.59
CA ALA A 106 -25.70 15.37 17.75
C ALA A 106 -24.46 14.47 17.98
N GLY A 107 -24.37 13.80 19.13
CA GLY A 107 -23.34 12.83 19.44
C GLY A 107 -23.23 11.66 18.43
N SER A 108 -24.32 11.32 17.75
CA SER A 108 -24.33 10.32 16.68
C SER A 108 -23.41 10.68 15.51
N LEU A 109 -23.26 11.97 15.20
CA LEU A 109 -22.34 12.46 14.16
C LEU A 109 -20.90 12.22 14.53
N ILE A 110 -20.54 12.35 15.80
CA ILE A 110 -19.18 12.09 16.28
C ILE A 110 -18.80 10.63 16.01
N ILE A 111 -19.72 9.69 16.28
CA ILE A 111 -19.52 8.27 16.00
C ILE A 111 -19.24 8.06 14.50
N GLY A 112 -20.05 8.63 13.64
CA GLY A 112 -19.86 8.54 12.19
C GLY A 112 -18.51 9.08 11.74
N VAL A 113 -18.13 10.28 12.22
CA VAL A 113 -16.84 10.91 11.87
C VAL A 113 -15.65 10.07 12.35
N VAL A 114 -15.72 9.47 13.55
CA VAL A 114 -14.67 8.60 14.08
C VAL A 114 -14.46 7.38 13.15
N PHE A 115 -15.54 6.72 12.74
CA PHE A 115 -15.44 5.58 11.82
C PHE A 115 -14.90 5.99 10.45
N LEU A 116 -15.31 7.15 9.91
CA LEU A 116 -14.77 7.66 8.65
C LEU A 116 -13.27 7.96 8.76
N ALA A 117 -12.84 8.53 9.87
CA ALA A 117 -11.42 8.79 10.14
C ALA A 117 -10.61 7.48 10.25
N LEU A 118 -11.15 6.46 10.96
CA LEU A 118 -10.53 5.14 11.05
C LEU A 118 -10.41 4.47 9.67
N GLY A 119 -11.44 4.53 8.85
CA GLY A 119 -11.40 4.00 7.49
C GLY A 119 -10.34 4.69 6.63
N CYS A 120 -10.23 6.01 6.70
CA CYS A 120 -9.19 6.77 6.01
C CYS A 120 -7.79 6.42 6.53
N MET A 121 -7.63 6.21 7.84
CA MET A 121 -6.37 5.82 8.46
C MET A 121 -5.93 4.42 8.00
N VAL A 122 -6.83 3.44 8.01
CA VAL A 122 -6.55 2.08 7.51
C VAL A 122 -6.12 2.12 6.05
N PHE A 123 -6.81 2.91 5.21
CA PHE A 123 -6.40 3.09 3.83
C PHE A 123 -5.01 3.73 3.72
N GLY A 124 -4.71 4.76 4.52
CA GLY A 124 -3.41 5.44 4.55
C GLY A 124 -2.27 4.49 4.91
N ILE A 125 -2.42 3.70 5.98
CA ILE A 125 -1.45 2.67 6.40
C ILE A 125 -1.28 1.64 5.28
N GLY A 126 -2.39 1.15 4.73
CA GLY A 126 -2.35 0.19 3.64
C GLY A 126 -1.62 0.70 2.39
N MET A 127 -1.67 2.01 2.12
CA MET A 127 -0.91 2.62 1.02
C MET A 127 0.61 2.64 1.26
N ILE A 128 1.05 2.61 2.53
CA ILE A 128 2.48 2.50 2.86
C ILE A 128 2.96 1.07 2.62
N GLU A 129 2.24 0.08 3.13
CA GLU A 129 2.56 -1.35 3.09
C GLU A 129 2.38 -2.00 1.70
N SER A 130 1.56 -1.40 0.83
CA SER A 130 1.20 -2.00 -0.45
C SER A 130 2.33 -1.97 -1.47
N ALA A 131 2.33 -2.95 -2.37
CA ALA A 131 3.22 -3.01 -3.53
C ALA A 131 3.04 -1.77 -4.42
N PRO A 132 4.14 -1.17 -4.95
CA PRO A 132 4.08 0.04 -5.77
C PRO A 132 3.09 -0.04 -6.94
N ASP A 133 3.03 -1.19 -7.59
CA ASP A 133 2.19 -1.43 -8.77
C ASP A 133 0.69 -1.43 -8.46
N SER A 134 0.31 -1.78 -7.21
CA SER A 134 -1.09 -1.82 -6.78
C SER A 134 -1.62 -0.45 -6.31
N LYS A 135 -0.72 0.46 -5.88
CA LYS A 135 -1.08 1.76 -5.29
C LYS A 135 -1.98 2.64 -6.16
N PRO A 136 -1.70 2.86 -7.46
CA PRO A 136 -2.52 3.75 -8.29
C PRO A 136 -3.95 3.24 -8.44
N ARG A 137 -4.12 1.91 -8.59
CA ARG A 137 -5.43 1.27 -8.72
C ARG A 137 -6.19 1.32 -7.39
N ALA A 138 -5.55 0.99 -6.27
CA ALA A 138 -6.13 1.05 -4.94
C ALA A 138 -6.60 2.47 -4.61
N LYS A 139 -5.78 3.49 -4.85
CA LYS A 139 -6.11 4.90 -4.64
C LYS A 139 -7.33 5.33 -5.47
N ARG A 140 -7.36 5.00 -6.76
CA ARG A 140 -8.49 5.31 -7.62
C ARG A 140 -9.77 4.64 -7.14
N ASN A 141 -9.73 3.35 -6.84
CA ASN A 141 -10.89 2.59 -6.38
C ASN A 141 -11.41 3.11 -5.04
N PHE A 142 -10.51 3.41 -4.09
CA PHE A 142 -10.89 3.98 -2.81
C PHE A 142 -11.68 5.28 -2.99
N TRP A 143 -11.14 6.24 -3.73
CA TRP A 143 -11.81 7.54 -3.90
C TRP A 143 -13.10 7.44 -4.73
N THR A 144 -13.16 6.59 -5.74
CA THR A 144 -14.37 6.40 -6.55
C THR A 144 -15.56 5.94 -5.72
N VAL A 145 -15.31 5.05 -4.73
CA VAL A 145 -16.38 4.52 -3.88
C VAL A 145 -16.56 5.38 -2.62
N ASN A 146 -15.46 5.73 -1.94
CA ASN A 146 -15.55 6.35 -0.63
C ASN A 146 -15.91 7.82 -0.66
N ILE A 147 -15.78 8.52 -1.78
CA ILE A 147 -16.25 9.92 -1.89
C ILE A 147 -17.73 10.04 -1.55
N TRP A 148 -18.54 9.04 -1.93
CA TRP A 148 -19.96 8.99 -1.62
C TRP A 148 -20.22 8.87 -0.12
N LEU A 149 -19.44 8.06 0.60
CA LEU A 149 -19.56 7.90 2.04
C LEU A 149 -18.97 9.07 2.82
N LEU A 150 -17.80 9.55 2.43
CA LEU A 150 -17.09 10.64 3.11
C LEU A 150 -17.80 11.98 2.96
N ALA A 151 -18.41 12.25 1.81
CA ALA A 151 -19.13 13.48 1.56
C ALA A 151 -20.52 13.51 2.20
N PHE A 152 -21.12 12.35 2.48
CA PHE A 152 -22.51 12.26 2.91
C PHE A 152 -22.76 12.97 4.24
N LEU A 153 -22.01 12.62 5.29
CA LEU A 153 -22.19 13.22 6.60
C LEU A 153 -21.98 14.76 6.60
N PRO A 154 -20.83 15.30 6.10
CA PRO A 154 -20.63 16.74 6.14
C PRO A 154 -21.62 17.51 5.25
N LEU A 155 -21.97 17.00 4.07
CA LEU A 155 -22.97 17.67 3.23
C LEU A 155 -24.36 17.64 3.84
N SER A 156 -24.72 16.55 4.50
CA SER A 156 -25.99 16.47 5.25
C SER A 156 -26.05 17.46 6.40
N VAL A 157 -24.96 17.60 7.17
CA VAL A 157 -24.89 18.58 8.26
C VAL A 157 -25.01 20.01 7.72
N VAL A 158 -24.25 20.34 6.66
CA VAL A 158 -24.33 21.67 6.02
C VAL A 158 -25.75 21.95 5.51
N TYR A 159 -26.35 20.97 4.85
CA TYR A 159 -27.72 21.08 4.35
C TYR A 159 -28.70 21.36 5.48
N ASN A 160 -28.68 20.55 6.56
CA ASN A 160 -29.56 20.72 7.69
C ASN A 160 -29.40 22.11 8.38
N THR A 161 -28.14 22.58 8.47
CA THR A 161 -27.85 23.93 9.00
C THR A 161 -28.43 25.03 8.12
N LEU A 162 -28.37 24.90 6.81
CA LEU A 162 -28.92 25.89 5.86
C LEU A 162 -30.44 25.91 5.86
N VAL A 163 -31.08 24.81 6.20
CA VAL A 163 -32.53 24.66 6.22
C VAL A 163 -33.10 24.89 7.63
N ASP A 164 -32.22 25.33 8.57
CA ASP A 164 -32.58 25.56 9.99
C ASP A 164 -33.13 24.29 10.70
N ALA A 165 -32.62 23.13 10.29
CA ALA A 165 -32.94 21.84 10.87
C ALA A 165 -31.89 21.40 11.89
N PRO A 166 -32.21 20.51 12.85
CA PRO A 166 -31.23 19.93 13.75
C PRO A 166 -30.09 19.24 13.00
N PRO A 167 -28.84 19.32 13.49
CA PRO A 167 -27.72 18.64 12.87
C PRO A 167 -27.91 17.12 12.92
N ALA A 168 -28.16 16.51 11.77
CA ALA A 168 -28.43 15.09 11.62
C ALA A 168 -27.46 14.47 10.61
N PRO A 169 -27.17 13.16 10.71
CA PRO A 169 -26.32 12.46 9.76
C PRO A 169 -26.97 12.21 8.38
N TYR A 170 -28.23 12.58 8.22
CA TYR A 170 -28.97 12.51 6.97
C TYR A 170 -29.87 13.74 6.80
N PRO A 171 -30.28 14.09 5.57
CA PRO A 171 -31.20 15.20 5.34
C PRO A 171 -32.56 14.95 6.01
N GLN A 172 -33.00 15.90 6.84
CA GLN A 172 -34.26 15.75 7.57
C GLN A 172 -35.46 16.19 6.71
N LEU A 173 -36.46 15.35 6.66
CA LEU A 173 -37.70 15.58 5.91
C LEU A 173 -38.80 16.26 6.69
N PHE A 174 -38.75 16.25 8.03
CA PHE A 174 -39.95 16.41 8.85
C PHE A 174 -39.96 17.57 9.85
N THR A 175 -39.08 18.55 9.72
CA THR A 175 -38.93 19.58 10.75
C THR A 175 -39.76 20.86 10.54
N PHE A 176 -40.50 20.99 9.41
CA PHE A 176 -41.22 22.21 9.11
C PHE A 176 -42.73 22.04 9.18
N ALA A 177 -43.25 22.13 10.38
CA ALA A 177 -44.70 22.25 10.54
C ALA A 177 -45.23 23.46 9.72
N GLY A 178 -46.06 23.18 8.71
CA GLY A 178 -46.73 24.21 7.93
C GLY A 178 -46.29 24.35 6.46
N TRP A 179 -45.23 23.66 6.03
CA TRP A 179 -44.83 23.69 4.61
C TRP A 179 -45.63 22.69 3.79
N PRO A 180 -46.00 23.03 2.53
CA PRO A 180 -46.68 22.08 1.67
C PRO A 180 -45.72 21.00 1.18
N LEU A 181 -46.25 19.77 0.97
CA LEU A 181 -45.49 18.60 0.58
C LEU A 181 -44.59 18.83 -0.64
N TRP A 182 -45.02 19.59 -1.62
CA TRP A 182 -44.22 19.86 -2.83
C TRP A 182 -42.98 20.71 -2.53
N ALA A 183 -43.04 21.65 -1.60
CA ALA A 183 -41.87 22.45 -1.17
C ALA A 183 -40.84 21.58 -0.48
N TRP A 184 -41.28 20.64 0.33
CA TRP A 184 -40.48 19.61 0.98
C TRP A 184 -39.75 18.72 0.02
N LEU A 185 -40.51 18.14 -0.93
CA LEU A 185 -39.92 17.30 -1.98
C LEU A 185 -38.89 18.08 -2.81
N GLY A 186 -39.13 19.37 -3.06
CA GLY A 186 -38.20 20.22 -3.79
C GLY A 186 -36.87 20.42 -3.04
N VAL A 187 -36.94 20.76 -1.75
CA VAL A 187 -35.74 20.99 -0.94
C VAL A 187 -34.95 19.70 -0.75
N TYR A 188 -35.64 18.57 -0.52
CA TYR A 188 -34.99 17.27 -0.42
C TYR A 188 -34.37 16.81 -1.74
N ALA A 189 -35.06 17.00 -2.85
CA ALA A 189 -34.52 16.71 -4.18
C ALA A 189 -33.29 17.57 -4.49
N LEU A 190 -33.28 18.84 -4.08
CA LEU A 190 -32.15 19.73 -4.24
C LEU A 190 -30.88 19.18 -3.53
N PHE A 191 -31.04 18.69 -2.28
CA PHE A 191 -29.91 18.04 -1.59
C PHE A 191 -29.33 16.89 -2.43
N TRP A 192 -30.16 16.00 -2.92
CA TRP A 192 -29.67 14.84 -3.69
C TRP A 192 -29.04 15.24 -5.02
N VAL A 193 -29.60 16.25 -5.71
CA VAL A 193 -29.01 16.77 -6.95
C VAL A 193 -27.63 17.36 -6.69
N VAL A 194 -27.48 18.21 -5.66
CA VAL A 194 -26.19 18.80 -5.28
C VAL A 194 -25.19 17.72 -4.85
N TYR A 195 -25.63 16.79 -3.99
CA TYR A 195 -24.79 15.69 -3.53
C TYR A 195 -24.26 14.83 -4.68
N ILE A 196 -25.15 14.40 -5.58
CA ILE A 196 -24.78 13.59 -6.74
C ILE A 196 -23.84 14.38 -7.66
N ALA A 197 -24.13 15.67 -7.91
CA ALA A 197 -23.31 16.52 -8.74
C ALA A 197 -21.89 16.69 -8.20
N VAL A 198 -21.75 16.98 -6.90
CA VAL A 198 -20.45 17.11 -6.23
C VAL A 198 -19.66 15.81 -6.28
N CYS A 199 -20.26 14.69 -5.88
CA CYS A 199 -19.59 13.40 -5.89
C CYS A 199 -19.17 12.99 -7.30
N THR A 200 -20.06 13.17 -8.29
CA THR A 200 -19.76 12.85 -9.69
C THR A 200 -18.65 13.75 -10.26
N ALA A 201 -18.67 15.05 -9.96
CA ALA A 201 -17.61 15.97 -10.37
C ALA A 201 -16.24 15.58 -9.83
N VAL A 202 -16.17 15.18 -8.56
CA VAL A 202 -14.91 14.72 -7.94
C VAL A 202 -14.43 13.42 -8.58
N VAL A 203 -15.33 12.44 -8.82
CA VAL A 203 -14.97 11.18 -9.49
C VAL A 203 -14.46 11.45 -10.92
N LEU A 204 -15.16 12.26 -11.69
CA LEU A 204 -14.74 12.61 -13.06
C LEU A 204 -13.39 13.35 -13.08
N TRP A 205 -13.18 14.28 -12.15
CA TRP A 205 -11.89 14.98 -12.02
C TRP A 205 -10.75 13.99 -11.73
N GLN A 206 -10.96 13.02 -10.84
CA GLN A 206 -9.96 12.01 -10.54
C GLN A 206 -9.66 11.07 -11.71
N VAL A 207 -10.69 10.64 -12.44
CA VAL A 207 -10.53 9.79 -13.63
C VAL A 207 -9.76 10.53 -14.71
N ARG A 208 -10.06 11.81 -14.93
CA ARG A 208 -9.33 12.65 -15.92
C ARG A 208 -7.85 12.81 -15.54
N ARG A 209 -7.57 13.10 -14.27
CA ARG A 209 -6.20 13.24 -13.76
C ARG A 209 -5.39 11.95 -13.84
N GLY A 210 -6.03 10.78 -13.71
CA GLY A 210 -5.38 9.48 -13.84
C GLY A 210 -5.12 9.03 -15.29
N ARG A 211 -5.63 9.77 -16.30
CA ARG A 211 -5.36 9.52 -17.73
C ARG A 211 -4.24 10.40 -18.29
N SER A 212 -3.82 11.42 -17.57
CA SER A 212 -2.77 12.36 -17.97
C SER A 212 -1.38 12.03 -17.40
N VAL A 213 -1.24 10.89 -16.76
CA VAL A 213 0.02 10.26 -16.28
C VAL A 213 0.15 8.86 -16.91
#